data_df19919668cb21202b339f652e72cfca
#
_entry.id   df19919668cb21202b339f652e72cfca
#
_cell.length_a   1.000
_cell.length_b   1.000
_cell.length_c   1.000
_cell.angle_alpha   90.00
_cell.angle_beta   90.00
_cell.angle_gamma   90.00
#
_symmetry.space_group_name_H-M   'P 1'
#
loop_
_entity.id
_entity.type
_entity.pdbx_description
1 polymer ?
#
loop_
_entity_poly.entity_id
_entity_poly.type
_entity_poly.pdbx_seq_one_letter_code
_entity_poly.pdbx_strand_id
1 'polypeptide(L)'
;MLKRIYNAICRLDLSFLGSKLHLQGNGPMEVSYVLPDGNAPQLYPLMLAPQQGTAIIMPQQGKNCKKGPGEQWLALWIWSHRLKGFYDNLTLTSRGHRYEPDLAYIDEQRGIFIDIENDEPYTMGKRTPTHYLGKDDKRNNDVIAAGWIVLRFSEKQCIDSPARVARTVMDVIRSIAPDVEMPRVLQNAQPVDTDPRWDLDTARQHAKSRYRDSYMNKHFILRLGNLFFK
;
A
#
# COMPACT_ATOMS: atom_id res chain seq x y z
N MET A 1 11.00 17.29 19.00
CA MET A 1 11.02 17.82 17.63
C MET A 1 10.24 16.91 16.67
N LEU A 2 10.55 15.64 16.57
CA LEU A 2 9.89 14.64 15.69
C LEU A 2 8.38 14.54 15.85
N LYS A 3 7.85 14.51 17.09
CA LYS A 3 6.41 14.49 17.35
C LYS A 3 5.67 15.73 16.79
N ARG A 4 6.34 16.88 16.68
CA ARG A 4 5.78 18.10 16.09
C ARG A 4 5.77 18.00 14.56
N ILE A 5 6.81 17.45 13.95
CA ILE A 5 6.91 17.24 12.50
C ILE A 5 5.90 16.16 12.08
N TYR A 6 5.83 15.04 12.80
CA TYR A 6 4.80 14.02 12.62
C TYR A 6 3.38 14.61 12.65
N ASN A 7 3.06 15.36 13.71
CA ASN A 7 1.75 16.00 13.83
C ASN A 7 1.50 17.06 12.76
N ALA A 8 2.54 17.69 12.21
CA ALA A 8 2.40 18.62 11.09
C ALA A 8 2.02 17.90 9.80
N ILE A 9 2.66 16.75 9.50
CA ILE A 9 2.36 15.96 8.29
C ILE A 9 0.99 15.30 8.40
N CYS A 10 0.64 14.72 9.57
CA CYS A 10 -0.69 14.18 9.79
C CYS A 10 -1.80 15.24 9.74
N ARG A 11 -1.46 16.52 9.74
CA ARG A 11 -2.40 17.65 9.59
C ARG A 11 -2.41 18.26 8.19
N LEU A 12 -1.48 17.85 7.31
CA LEU A 12 -1.53 18.29 5.91
C LEU A 12 -2.78 17.67 5.27
N ASP A 13 -3.70 18.50 4.87
CA ASP A 13 -4.80 18.09 4.01
C ASP A 13 -4.24 17.87 2.61
N LEU A 14 -3.93 16.60 2.30
CA LEU A 14 -3.41 16.19 0.99
C LEU A 14 -4.53 15.71 0.06
N SER A 15 -5.78 15.86 0.47
CA SER A 15 -6.95 15.44 -0.30
C SER A 15 -7.01 16.06 -1.70
N PHE A 16 -6.36 17.22 -1.89
CA PHE A 16 -6.26 17.87 -3.21
C PHE A 16 -5.27 17.21 -4.16
N LEU A 17 -4.35 16.38 -3.65
CA LEU A 17 -3.37 15.65 -4.48
C LEU A 17 -3.88 14.29 -4.92
N GLY A 18 -4.83 13.69 -4.17
CA GLY A 18 -5.41 12.39 -4.46
C GLY A 18 -6.36 12.44 -5.66
N SER A 19 -6.39 11.37 -6.44
CA SER A 19 -7.39 11.20 -7.50
C SER A 19 -8.74 10.86 -6.89
N LYS A 20 -9.80 11.56 -7.31
CA LYS A 20 -11.17 11.13 -6.98
C LYS A 20 -11.52 9.92 -7.82
N LEU A 21 -12.10 8.91 -7.18
CA LEU A 21 -12.59 7.72 -7.85
C LEU A 21 -13.81 8.09 -8.68
N HIS A 22 -13.72 7.89 -10.01
CA HIS A 22 -14.84 7.98 -10.92
C HIS A 22 -15.03 6.61 -11.57
N LEU A 23 -15.84 5.77 -10.96
CA LEU A 23 -16.16 4.43 -11.49
C LEU A 23 -17.18 4.57 -12.61
N GLN A 24 -16.90 4.01 -13.77
CA GLN A 24 -17.80 4.05 -14.94
C GLN A 24 -18.78 2.87 -15.00
N GLY A 25 -18.84 2.05 -13.96
CA GLY A 25 -19.84 1.03 -13.68
C GLY A 25 -20.41 0.28 -14.87
N ASN A 26 -19.62 -0.55 -15.56
CA ASN A 26 -20.07 -1.27 -16.76
C ASN A 26 -20.60 -2.71 -16.49
N GLY A 27 -21.27 -2.92 -15.35
CA GLY A 27 -21.81 -4.24 -15.00
C GLY A 27 -20.87 -5.11 -14.16
N PRO A 28 -21.23 -6.39 -13.94
CA PRO A 28 -20.40 -7.30 -13.15
C PRO A 28 -19.07 -7.57 -13.86
N MET A 29 -17.97 -7.47 -13.11
CA MET A 29 -16.62 -7.75 -13.59
C MET A 29 -16.09 -8.97 -12.87
N GLU A 30 -15.25 -9.73 -13.56
CA GLU A 30 -14.56 -10.89 -13.02
C GLU A 30 -13.05 -10.82 -13.30
N VAL A 31 -12.26 -11.47 -12.44
CA VAL A 31 -10.82 -11.61 -12.61
C VAL A 31 -10.52 -12.43 -13.86
N SER A 32 -9.89 -11.82 -14.86
CA SER A 32 -9.56 -12.43 -16.16
C SER A 32 -8.11 -12.89 -16.30
N TYR A 33 -7.29 -12.71 -15.25
CA TYR A 33 -5.86 -12.99 -15.26
C TYR A 33 -5.47 -14.02 -14.20
N VAL A 34 -4.28 -14.61 -14.40
CA VAL A 34 -3.59 -15.44 -13.41
C VAL A 34 -2.25 -14.78 -13.09
N LEU A 35 -1.96 -14.62 -11.83
CA LEU A 35 -0.66 -14.13 -11.37
C LEU A 35 0.26 -15.29 -11.02
N PRO A 36 1.57 -15.14 -11.24
CA PRO A 36 2.54 -16.09 -10.73
C PRO A 36 2.51 -16.12 -9.20
N ASP A 37 3.00 -17.21 -8.61
CA ASP A 37 3.15 -17.31 -7.17
C ASP A 37 3.99 -16.14 -6.63
N GLY A 38 3.52 -15.55 -5.53
CA GLY A 38 4.23 -14.48 -4.85
C GLY A 38 5.46 -14.97 -4.10
N ASN A 39 6.10 -14.04 -3.40
CA ASN A 39 7.20 -14.36 -2.48
C ASN A 39 6.74 -15.29 -1.36
N ALA A 40 7.70 -15.96 -0.72
CA ALA A 40 7.43 -16.79 0.46
C ALA A 40 6.60 -16.00 1.49
N PRO A 41 5.59 -16.61 2.15
CA PRO A 41 4.68 -15.91 3.07
C PRO A 41 5.37 -15.18 4.23
N GLN A 42 6.63 -15.51 4.50
CA GLN A 42 7.44 -14.88 5.55
C GLN A 42 8.20 -13.63 5.08
N LEU A 43 8.04 -13.22 3.83
CA LEU A 43 8.76 -12.07 3.26
C LEU A 43 7.81 -10.98 2.76
N TYR A 44 8.24 -9.72 2.88
CA TYR A 44 7.71 -8.61 2.12
C TYR A 44 8.52 -8.41 0.82
N PRO A 45 7.92 -7.91 -0.27
CA PRO A 45 6.49 -7.71 -0.40
C PRO A 45 5.73 -9.05 -0.38
N LEU A 46 4.63 -9.11 0.35
CA LEU A 46 3.70 -10.22 0.24
C LEU A 46 2.73 -9.93 -0.90
N MET A 47 2.60 -10.87 -1.85
CA MET A 47 1.61 -10.81 -2.91
C MET A 47 0.64 -11.98 -2.77
N LEU A 48 -0.66 -11.67 -2.76
CA LEU A 48 -1.74 -12.65 -2.78
C LEU A 48 -2.70 -12.28 -3.90
N ALA A 49 -3.09 -13.27 -4.69
CA ALA A 49 -3.92 -13.06 -5.86
C ALA A 49 -5.28 -13.75 -5.74
N PRO A 50 -6.35 -13.15 -6.27
CA PRO A 50 -7.64 -13.82 -6.42
C PRO A 50 -7.54 -14.92 -7.50
N GLN A 51 -8.44 -15.89 -7.42
CA GLN A 51 -8.58 -16.89 -8.48
C GLN A 51 -9.25 -16.27 -9.73
N GLN A 52 -8.87 -16.76 -10.90
CA GLN A 52 -9.56 -16.40 -12.15
C GLN A 52 -11.07 -16.73 -12.04
N GLY A 53 -11.92 -15.88 -12.58
CA GLY A 53 -13.37 -15.98 -12.47
C GLY A 53 -13.94 -15.48 -11.14
N THR A 54 -13.12 -14.96 -10.22
CA THR A 54 -13.64 -14.31 -9.02
C THR A 54 -14.32 -13.00 -9.39
N ALA A 55 -15.56 -12.79 -8.91
CA ALA A 55 -16.27 -11.54 -9.10
C ALA A 55 -15.55 -10.38 -8.42
N ILE A 56 -15.39 -9.27 -9.14
CA ILE A 56 -14.75 -8.07 -8.63
C ILE A 56 -15.79 -7.19 -7.93
N ILE A 57 -15.58 -6.93 -6.64
CA ILE A 57 -16.40 -6.01 -5.86
C ILE A 57 -15.82 -4.61 -6.01
N MET A 58 -16.66 -3.68 -6.49
CA MET A 58 -16.26 -2.30 -6.68
C MET A 58 -16.14 -1.57 -5.34
N PRO A 59 -15.10 -0.75 -5.14
CA PRO A 59 -14.96 0.03 -3.93
C PRO A 59 -15.89 1.24 -3.94
N GLN A 60 -16.08 1.82 -2.77
CA GLN A 60 -16.76 3.09 -2.59
C GLN A 60 -15.79 4.16 -2.12
N GLN A 61 -16.09 5.43 -2.38
CA GLN A 61 -15.34 6.52 -1.78
C GLN A 61 -15.53 6.48 -0.26
N GLY A 62 -14.43 6.27 0.45
CA GLY A 62 -14.40 6.25 1.90
C GLY A 62 -14.35 7.66 2.52
N LYS A 63 -14.38 7.71 3.83
CA LYS A 63 -14.10 8.94 4.60
C LYS A 63 -12.58 9.03 4.84
N ASN A 64 -12.09 10.27 5.03
CA ASN A 64 -10.69 10.49 5.39
C ASN A 64 -10.34 9.77 6.69
N CYS A 65 -9.60 8.68 6.58
CA CYS A 65 -9.08 7.93 7.72
C CYS A 65 -7.75 8.53 8.19
N LYS A 66 -7.43 8.33 9.46
CA LYS A 66 -6.10 8.70 9.96
C LYS A 66 -5.08 7.75 9.37
N LYS A 67 -4.18 8.31 8.58
CA LYS A 67 -3.10 7.54 7.95
C LYS A 67 -1.85 7.53 8.79
N GLY A 68 -1.15 6.40 8.77
CA GLY A 68 0.19 6.27 9.31
C GLY A 68 1.24 7.04 8.49
N PRO A 69 2.45 7.28 9.03
CA PRO A 69 3.49 8.04 8.33
C PRO A 69 3.96 7.36 7.04
N GLY A 70 4.08 6.02 7.04
CA GLY A 70 4.51 5.26 5.87
C GLY A 70 3.52 5.34 4.73
N GLU A 71 2.23 5.20 5.03
CA GLU A 71 1.14 5.37 4.06
C GLU A 71 1.15 6.75 3.43
N GLN A 72 1.22 7.80 4.27
CA GLN A 72 1.26 9.18 3.78
C GLN A 72 2.49 9.45 2.92
N TRP A 73 3.64 8.90 3.31
CA TRP A 73 4.87 9.10 2.58
C TRP A 73 4.83 8.45 1.19
N LEU A 74 4.37 7.20 1.11
CA LEU A 74 4.22 6.49 -0.16
C LEU A 74 3.20 7.20 -1.06
N ALA A 75 2.04 7.57 -0.53
CA ALA A 75 1.00 8.28 -1.27
C ALA A 75 1.50 9.63 -1.80
N LEU A 76 2.17 10.43 -0.96
CA LEU A 76 2.80 11.69 -1.37
C LEU A 76 3.81 11.50 -2.50
N TRP A 77 4.65 10.48 -2.39
CA TRP A 77 5.63 10.19 -3.43
C TRP A 77 4.94 9.87 -4.75
N ILE A 78 3.92 9.01 -4.75
CA ILE A 78 3.15 8.61 -5.93
C ILE A 78 2.48 9.83 -6.57
N TRP A 79 1.82 10.68 -5.79
CA TRP A 79 1.12 11.85 -6.33
C TRP A 79 2.07 12.96 -6.80
N SER A 80 3.18 13.18 -6.12
CA SER A 80 4.19 14.16 -6.57
C SER A 80 4.79 13.80 -7.92
N HIS A 81 4.83 12.50 -8.26
CA HIS A 81 5.27 11.99 -9.56
C HIS A 81 4.13 11.74 -10.54
N ARG A 82 2.89 12.13 -10.17
CA ARG A 82 1.69 12.04 -11.02
C ARG A 82 1.43 10.64 -11.58
N LEU A 83 1.71 9.60 -10.79
CA LEU A 83 1.38 8.24 -11.19
C LEU A 83 -0.14 8.06 -11.21
N LYS A 84 -0.66 7.54 -12.33
CA LYS A 84 -2.10 7.37 -12.56
C LYS A 84 -2.59 6.01 -12.04
N GLY A 85 -3.90 5.92 -11.78
CA GLY A 85 -4.55 4.69 -11.34
C GLY A 85 -4.43 4.42 -9.83
N PHE A 86 -3.74 5.29 -9.09
CA PHE A 86 -3.62 5.16 -7.63
C PHE A 86 -4.67 6.04 -6.94
N TYR A 87 -5.30 5.45 -5.91
CA TYR A 87 -6.37 6.06 -5.14
C TYR A 87 -6.18 5.80 -3.65
N ASP A 88 -6.58 6.74 -2.83
CA ASP A 88 -6.69 6.57 -1.39
C ASP A 88 -8.12 6.83 -0.90
N ASN A 89 -8.34 6.69 0.41
CA ASN A 89 -9.65 6.91 1.03
C ASN A 89 -10.78 6.11 0.36
N LEU A 90 -10.50 4.86 0.04
CA LEU A 90 -11.48 3.92 -0.47
C LEU A 90 -12.00 3.01 0.63
N THR A 91 -13.19 2.48 0.41
CA THR A 91 -13.80 1.44 1.24
C THR A 91 -14.20 0.27 0.37
N LEU A 92 -13.73 -0.91 0.74
CA LEU A 92 -14.14 -2.18 0.16
C LEU A 92 -15.00 -2.95 1.18
N THR A 93 -16.20 -3.37 0.78
CA THR A 93 -17.03 -4.22 1.61
C THR A 93 -17.02 -5.64 1.06
N SER A 94 -16.49 -6.58 1.82
CA SER A 94 -16.42 -7.99 1.44
C SER A 94 -16.83 -8.88 2.61
N ARG A 95 -17.63 -9.90 2.34
CA ARG A 95 -18.13 -10.89 3.31
C ARG A 95 -18.70 -10.26 4.60
N GLY A 96 -19.41 -9.12 4.45
CA GLY A 96 -20.02 -8.40 5.57
C GLY A 96 -19.05 -7.55 6.39
N HIS A 97 -17.77 -7.48 6.00
CA HIS A 97 -16.75 -6.64 6.63
C HIS A 97 -16.36 -5.48 5.72
N ARG A 98 -16.03 -4.36 6.35
CA ARG A 98 -15.56 -3.16 5.69
C ARG A 98 -14.06 -3.04 5.87
N TYR A 99 -13.35 -2.83 4.76
CA TYR A 99 -11.90 -2.65 4.70
C TYR A 99 -11.57 -1.33 4.04
N GLU A 100 -10.49 -0.72 4.48
CA GLU A 100 -9.98 0.54 3.95
C GLU A 100 -8.53 0.29 3.51
N PRO A 101 -8.26 0.18 2.20
CA PRO A 101 -6.89 0.11 1.68
C PRO A 101 -6.09 1.34 2.07
N ASP A 102 -4.82 1.15 2.46
CA ASP A 102 -3.91 2.27 2.68
C ASP A 102 -3.72 3.07 1.38
N LEU A 103 -3.57 2.33 0.28
CA LEU A 103 -3.57 2.83 -1.08
C LEU A 103 -4.15 1.74 -2.00
N ALA A 104 -4.80 2.13 -3.07
CA ALA A 104 -5.28 1.20 -4.07
C ALA A 104 -4.77 1.58 -5.47
N TYR A 105 -4.56 0.57 -6.32
CA TYR A 105 -4.47 0.76 -7.77
C TYR A 105 -5.71 0.18 -8.43
N ILE A 106 -6.32 0.94 -9.35
CA ILE A 106 -7.54 0.53 -10.05
C ILE A 106 -7.40 0.84 -11.54
N ASP A 107 -7.55 -0.18 -12.35
CA ASP A 107 -7.76 -0.12 -13.78
C ASP A 107 -9.03 -0.92 -14.14
N GLU A 108 -10.15 -0.21 -14.21
CA GLU A 108 -11.44 -0.81 -14.52
C GLU A 108 -11.49 -1.44 -15.91
N GLN A 109 -10.78 -0.84 -16.89
CA GLN A 109 -10.80 -1.34 -18.26
C GLN A 109 -10.20 -2.73 -18.37
N ARG A 110 -9.18 -3.00 -17.54
CA ARG A 110 -8.48 -4.29 -17.50
C ARG A 110 -8.90 -5.19 -16.35
N GLY A 111 -9.83 -4.73 -15.49
CA GLY A 111 -10.24 -5.48 -14.30
C GLY A 111 -9.13 -5.68 -13.27
N ILE A 112 -8.20 -4.73 -13.17
CA ILE A 112 -7.08 -4.82 -12.23
C ILE A 112 -7.37 -3.97 -11.01
N PHE A 113 -7.51 -4.63 -9.85
CA PHE A 113 -7.76 -3.99 -8.56
C PHE A 113 -6.73 -4.49 -7.56
N ILE A 114 -5.96 -3.58 -6.97
CA ILE A 114 -4.87 -3.91 -6.04
C ILE A 114 -5.06 -3.14 -4.75
N ASP A 115 -5.11 -3.87 -3.65
CA ASP A 115 -5.04 -3.37 -2.27
C ASP A 115 -3.56 -3.31 -1.88
N ILE A 116 -3.04 -2.10 -1.66
CA ILE A 116 -1.64 -1.84 -1.33
C ILE A 116 -1.56 -1.44 0.13
N GLU A 117 -0.94 -2.28 0.93
CA GLU A 117 -0.85 -2.14 2.38
C GLU A 117 0.55 -1.79 2.85
N ASN A 118 0.62 -0.94 3.83
CA ASN A 118 1.84 -0.51 4.50
C ASN A 118 1.85 -1.04 5.94
N ASP A 119 2.60 -2.10 6.18
CA ASP A 119 2.63 -2.77 7.47
C ASP A 119 3.66 -2.17 8.41
N GLU A 120 3.20 -1.58 9.52
CA GLU A 120 4.06 -1.21 10.63
C GLU A 120 4.12 -2.31 11.69
N PRO A 121 5.26 -2.50 12.38
CA PRO A 121 5.38 -3.56 13.39
C PRO A 121 4.61 -3.29 14.67
N TYR A 122 4.25 -2.02 14.94
CA TYR A 122 3.48 -1.61 16.10
C TYR A 122 2.90 -0.20 15.94
N THR A 123 1.79 0.08 16.60
CA THR A 123 1.11 1.39 16.57
C THR A 123 1.96 2.49 17.24
N MET A 124 1.91 3.72 16.73
CA MET A 124 2.72 4.84 17.22
C MET A 124 2.48 5.22 18.69
N GLY A 125 1.27 5.17 19.16
CA GLY A 125 0.92 5.65 20.53
C GLY A 125 1.31 4.65 21.60
N LYS A 126 0.54 3.56 21.69
CA LYS A 126 0.68 2.53 22.73
C LYS A 126 1.75 1.50 22.39
N ARG A 127 2.34 1.54 21.21
CA ARG A 127 3.27 0.55 20.69
C ARG A 127 2.71 -0.89 20.75
N THR A 128 1.42 -1.02 20.47
CA THR A 128 0.78 -2.32 20.38
C THR A 128 1.25 -3.02 19.10
N PRO A 129 1.76 -4.26 19.17
CA PRO A 129 2.14 -5.06 18.02
C PRO A 129 1.01 -5.19 17.00
N THR A 130 1.35 -5.06 15.72
CA THR A 130 0.39 -5.15 14.60
C THR A 130 1.03 -5.83 13.39
N HIS A 131 0.26 -6.22 12.41
CA HIS A 131 0.68 -6.84 11.14
C HIS A 131 1.66 -8.03 11.29
N TYR A 132 1.66 -8.75 12.43
CA TYR A 132 2.47 -9.95 12.58
C TYR A 132 1.85 -11.13 11.84
N LEU A 133 2.65 -12.16 11.54
CA LEU A 133 2.23 -13.36 10.82
C LEU A 133 0.91 -13.93 11.37
N GLY A 134 -0.05 -14.16 10.48
CA GLY A 134 -1.40 -14.64 10.80
C GLY A 134 -2.41 -13.56 11.22
N LYS A 135 -1.96 -12.36 11.60
CA LYS A 135 -2.85 -11.30 12.12
C LYS A 135 -3.85 -10.81 11.08
N ASP A 136 -3.42 -10.67 9.85
CA ASP A 136 -4.21 -10.07 8.77
C ASP A 136 -4.79 -11.11 7.79
N ASP A 137 -4.66 -12.41 8.09
CA ASP A 137 -5.09 -13.48 7.17
C ASP A 137 -6.57 -13.39 6.80
N LYS A 138 -7.43 -13.08 7.79
CA LYS A 138 -8.86 -12.91 7.52
C LYS A 138 -9.10 -11.75 6.55
N ARG A 139 -8.46 -10.59 6.79
CA ARG A 139 -8.57 -9.42 5.92
C ARG A 139 -8.09 -9.74 4.50
N ASN A 140 -6.92 -10.35 4.40
CA ASN A 140 -6.35 -10.73 3.12
C ASN A 140 -7.30 -11.66 2.34
N ASN A 141 -7.84 -12.70 3.00
CA ASN A 141 -8.78 -13.64 2.41
C ASN A 141 -10.09 -12.98 1.95
N ASP A 142 -10.60 -12.02 2.71
CA ASP A 142 -11.82 -11.29 2.36
C ASP A 142 -11.57 -10.35 1.17
N VAL A 143 -10.41 -9.71 1.09
CA VAL A 143 -10.02 -8.84 -0.04
C VAL A 143 -9.80 -9.66 -1.31
N ILE A 144 -9.12 -10.80 -1.22
CA ILE A 144 -8.96 -11.74 -2.35
C ILE A 144 -10.32 -12.24 -2.84
N ALA A 145 -11.21 -12.59 -1.92
CA ALA A 145 -12.58 -13.02 -2.27
C ALA A 145 -13.42 -11.92 -2.94
N ALA A 146 -13.01 -10.66 -2.81
CA ALA A 146 -13.60 -9.53 -3.55
C ALA A 146 -12.96 -9.32 -4.94
N GLY A 147 -12.09 -10.21 -5.41
CA GLY A 147 -11.43 -10.12 -6.70
C GLY A 147 -10.25 -9.17 -6.75
N TRP A 148 -9.70 -8.75 -5.60
CA TRP A 148 -8.58 -7.83 -5.49
C TRP A 148 -7.28 -8.57 -5.21
N ILE A 149 -6.20 -8.10 -5.82
CA ILE A 149 -4.83 -8.47 -5.45
C ILE A 149 -4.48 -7.78 -4.14
N VAL A 150 -3.81 -8.47 -3.23
CA VAL A 150 -3.24 -7.87 -2.02
C VAL A 150 -1.72 -7.77 -2.19
N LEU A 151 -1.18 -6.56 -2.08
CA LEU A 151 0.26 -6.30 -2.02
C LEU A 151 0.59 -5.62 -0.68
N ARG A 152 1.37 -6.31 0.15
CA ARG A 152 1.78 -5.78 1.45
C ARG A 152 3.28 -5.51 1.46
N PHE A 153 3.65 -4.35 1.95
CA PHE A 153 5.03 -3.90 2.11
C PHE A 153 5.30 -3.56 3.57
N SER A 154 6.53 -3.75 4.05
CA SER A 154 6.87 -3.19 5.35
C SER A 154 6.88 -1.66 5.31
N GLU A 155 6.51 -1.00 6.41
CA GLU A 155 6.60 0.46 6.53
C GLU A 155 8.01 0.96 6.22
N LYS A 156 9.01 0.17 6.59
CA LYS A 156 10.41 0.46 6.28
C LYS A 156 10.66 0.53 4.77
N GLN A 157 10.14 -0.43 3.99
CA GLN A 157 10.25 -0.40 2.52
C GLN A 157 9.57 0.84 1.94
N CYS A 158 8.37 1.18 2.41
CA CYS A 158 7.62 2.35 1.95
C CYS A 158 8.33 3.67 2.25
N ILE A 159 8.99 3.78 3.41
CA ILE A 159 9.71 4.98 3.82
C ILE A 159 11.09 5.08 3.14
N ASP A 160 11.87 4.00 3.16
CA ASP A 160 13.25 4.02 2.65
C ASP A 160 13.30 4.08 1.11
N SER A 161 12.34 3.46 0.42
CA SER A 161 12.41 3.23 -1.02
C SER A 161 11.06 3.32 -1.74
N PRO A 162 10.29 4.43 -1.63
CA PRO A 162 8.95 4.53 -2.22
C PRO A 162 8.96 4.34 -3.74
N ALA A 163 10.02 4.77 -4.45
CA ALA A 163 10.18 4.53 -5.87
C ALA A 163 10.26 3.03 -6.22
N ARG A 164 10.97 2.25 -5.40
CA ARG A 164 11.12 0.81 -5.60
C ARG A 164 9.83 0.05 -5.25
N VAL A 165 9.10 0.52 -4.23
CA VAL A 165 7.74 0.03 -3.91
C VAL A 165 6.81 0.27 -5.10
N ALA A 166 6.74 1.52 -5.60
CA ALA A 166 5.91 1.86 -6.76
C ALA A 166 6.34 1.07 -8.02
N ARG A 167 7.65 0.83 -8.22
CA ARG A 167 8.15 -0.03 -9.29
C ARG A 167 7.62 -1.46 -9.15
N THR A 168 7.67 -2.05 -7.96
CA THR A 168 7.16 -3.39 -7.70
C THR A 168 5.67 -3.49 -8.02
N VAL A 169 4.87 -2.49 -7.62
CA VAL A 169 3.44 -2.43 -7.99
C VAL A 169 3.26 -2.40 -9.49
N MET A 170 4.02 -1.57 -10.20
CA MET A 170 3.95 -1.49 -11.68
C MET A 170 4.41 -2.77 -12.36
N ASP A 171 5.37 -3.49 -11.80
CA ASP A 171 5.80 -4.79 -12.35
C ASP A 171 4.69 -5.84 -12.22
N VAL A 172 3.94 -5.85 -11.12
CA VAL A 172 2.74 -6.70 -10.95
C VAL A 172 1.68 -6.32 -11.99
N ILE A 173 1.38 -5.04 -12.15
CA ILE A 173 0.41 -4.57 -13.15
C ILE A 173 0.82 -5.01 -14.56
N ARG A 174 2.09 -4.85 -14.92
CA ARG A 174 2.61 -5.23 -16.24
C ARG A 174 2.72 -6.73 -16.48
N SER A 175 2.80 -7.53 -15.44
CA SER A 175 2.69 -8.99 -15.57
C SER A 175 1.29 -9.43 -16.02
N ILE A 176 0.26 -8.63 -15.68
CA ILE A 176 -1.14 -8.83 -16.09
C ILE A 176 -1.43 -8.14 -17.42
N ALA A 177 -0.97 -6.91 -17.57
CA ALA A 177 -1.23 -6.03 -18.71
C ALA A 177 0.10 -5.47 -19.26
N PRO A 178 0.81 -6.22 -20.13
CA PRO A 178 2.13 -5.84 -20.64
C PRO A 178 2.14 -4.54 -21.47
N ASP A 179 0.98 -4.12 -21.98
CA ASP A 179 0.77 -2.88 -22.73
C ASP A 179 0.76 -1.63 -21.84
N VAL A 180 0.67 -1.79 -20.51
CA VAL A 180 0.78 -0.65 -19.59
C VAL A 180 2.21 -0.14 -19.57
N GLU A 181 2.38 1.14 -19.94
CA GLU A 181 3.71 1.75 -19.96
C GLU A 181 4.30 1.92 -18.56
N MET A 182 5.59 1.62 -18.43
CA MET A 182 6.34 1.94 -17.22
C MET A 182 6.55 3.45 -17.13
N PRO A 183 6.06 4.12 -16.07
CA PRO A 183 6.29 5.55 -15.88
C PRO A 183 7.78 5.90 -15.93
N ARG A 184 8.14 7.01 -16.61
CA ARG A 184 9.53 7.42 -16.79
C ARG A 184 10.35 7.46 -15.51
N VAL A 185 9.73 7.96 -14.43
CA VAL A 185 10.37 8.05 -13.11
C VAL A 185 10.73 6.68 -12.51
N LEU A 186 10.11 5.60 -12.99
CA LEU A 186 10.31 4.23 -12.52
C LEU A 186 11.18 3.38 -13.48
N GLN A 187 11.50 3.85 -14.68
CA GLN A 187 12.21 3.05 -15.69
C GLN A 187 13.55 2.49 -15.17
N ASN A 188 14.29 3.29 -14.39
CA ASN A 188 15.59 2.90 -13.84
C ASN A 188 15.50 2.41 -12.39
N ALA A 189 14.31 2.41 -11.78
CA ALA A 189 14.13 1.87 -10.45
C ALA A 189 14.12 0.33 -10.50
N GLN A 190 14.80 -0.31 -9.55
CA GLN A 190 14.68 -1.76 -9.36
C GLN A 190 13.45 -2.05 -8.46
N PRO A 191 12.87 -3.23 -8.53
CA PRO A 191 11.90 -3.68 -7.53
C PRO A 191 12.47 -3.57 -6.12
N VAL A 192 11.59 -3.49 -5.13
CA VAL A 192 12.02 -3.39 -3.73
C VAL A 192 12.65 -4.72 -3.29
N ASP A 193 13.72 -4.63 -2.48
CA ASP A 193 14.33 -5.83 -1.89
C ASP A 193 13.38 -6.47 -0.90
N THR A 194 13.49 -7.78 -0.71
CA THR A 194 12.70 -8.50 0.28
C THR A 194 13.07 -8.07 1.70
N ASP A 195 12.07 -8.05 2.59
CA ASP A 195 12.21 -7.73 4.00
C ASP A 195 11.49 -8.82 4.81
N PRO A 196 12.07 -9.37 5.89
CA PRO A 196 11.39 -10.39 6.69
C PRO A 196 10.10 -9.88 7.32
N ARG A 197 9.04 -10.67 7.22
CA ARG A 197 7.84 -10.45 8.02
C ARG A 197 8.10 -10.93 9.45
N TRP A 198 7.51 -10.27 10.40
CA TRP A 198 7.72 -10.55 11.83
C TRP A 198 6.58 -11.40 12.41
N ASP A 199 6.91 -12.25 13.34
CA ASP A 199 5.95 -12.90 14.23
C ASP A 199 5.57 -11.96 15.40
N LEU A 200 4.67 -12.43 16.28
CA LEU A 200 4.21 -11.63 17.41
C LEU A 200 5.36 -11.26 18.38
N ASP A 201 6.30 -12.17 18.62
CA ASP A 201 7.39 -11.93 19.56
C ASP A 201 8.41 -10.95 18.99
N THR A 202 8.74 -11.07 17.72
CA THR A 202 9.54 -10.07 16.99
C THR A 202 8.87 -8.70 16.98
N ALA A 203 7.55 -8.63 16.73
CA ALA A 203 6.80 -7.37 16.79
C ALA A 203 6.82 -6.74 18.20
N ARG A 204 6.75 -7.55 19.27
CA ARG A 204 6.94 -7.10 20.66
C ARG A 204 8.35 -6.56 20.90
N GLN A 205 9.39 -7.24 20.38
CA GLN A 205 10.78 -6.76 20.47
C GLN A 205 10.97 -5.44 19.71
N HIS A 206 10.39 -5.31 18.51
CA HIS A 206 10.39 -4.06 17.75
C HIS A 206 9.73 -2.92 18.52
N ALA A 207 8.61 -3.20 19.20
CA ALA A 207 7.93 -2.21 20.03
C ALA A 207 8.79 -1.76 21.24
N LYS A 208 9.50 -2.70 21.90
CA LYS A 208 10.41 -2.41 23.03
C LYS A 208 11.63 -1.60 22.58
N SER A 209 12.28 -2.03 21.50
CA SER A 209 13.48 -1.38 20.94
C SER A 209 13.21 -0.07 20.21
N ARG A 210 11.93 0.29 20.00
CA ARG A 210 11.54 1.45 19.19
C ARG A 210 12.07 1.36 17.75
N TYR A 211 12.00 0.19 17.16
CA TYR A 211 12.54 -0.13 15.84
C TYR A 211 12.15 0.89 14.76
N ARG A 212 10.91 1.40 14.77
CA ARG A 212 10.43 2.42 13.82
C ARG A 212 11.28 3.70 13.84
N ASP A 213 11.87 4.06 14.98
CA ASP A 213 12.73 5.26 15.09
C ASP A 213 13.99 5.11 14.22
N SER A 214 14.45 3.87 13.94
CA SER A 214 15.66 3.62 13.17
C SER A 214 15.57 4.04 11.70
N TYR A 215 14.38 3.94 11.09
CA TYR A 215 14.16 4.34 9.70
C TYR A 215 13.35 5.64 9.58
N MET A 216 12.50 5.97 10.55
CA MET A 216 11.74 7.21 10.51
C MET A 216 12.61 8.44 10.76
N ASN A 217 13.58 8.36 11.66
CA ASN A 217 14.45 9.49 12.00
C ASN A 217 15.43 9.87 10.90
N LYS A 218 15.91 8.91 10.12
CA LYS A 218 16.92 9.12 9.08
C LYS A 218 16.40 9.87 7.85
N HIS A 219 15.14 9.68 7.51
CA HIS A 219 14.62 10.09 6.21
C HIS A 219 13.67 11.28 6.26
N PHE A 220 13.05 11.51 7.39
CA PHE A 220 11.99 12.49 7.52
C PHE A 220 12.48 13.95 7.42
N ILE A 221 13.63 14.25 7.97
CA ILE A 221 14.19 15.61 7.97
C ILE A 221 14.82 15.97 6.63
N LEU A 222 15.53 15.03 6.01
CA LEU A 222 16.27 15.28 4.76
C LEU A 222 15.39 15.31 3.52
N ARG A 223 14.27 14.58 3.52
CA ARG A 223 13.42 14.41 2.31
C ARG A 223 12.26 15.39 2.22
N LEU A 224 11.73 15.89 3.33
CA LEU A 224 10.77 17.00 3.30
C LEU A 224 11.38 18.26 2.68
N GLY A 225 12.63 18.57 2.98
CA GLY A 225 13.34 19.66 2.32
C GLY A 225 13.40 19.51 0.80
N ASN A 226 13.62 18.29 0.30
CA ASN A 226 13.74 18.02 -1.14
C ASN A 226 12.39 17.93 -1.90
N LEU A 227 11.28 17.71 -1.20
CA LEU A 227 9.94 17.67 -1.82
C LEU A 227 9.28 19.04 -1.93
N PHE A 228 9.58 19.95 -1.01
CA PHE A 228 8.94 21.27 -0.93
C PHE A 228 9.81 22.43 -1.43
N PHE A 229 11.09 22.18 -1.72
CA PHE A 229 12.05 23.22 -2.15
C PHE A 229 12.70 22.95 -3.52
N LYS A 230 12.03 22.18 -4.39
CA LYS A 230 12.35 22.11 -5.82
C LYS A 230 11.22 22.77 -6.62
#